data_f43a0ea6158d40cf753fa334d10fbffb
#
_entry.id   f43a0ea6158d40cf753fa334d10fbffb
#
_cell.length_a   1.000
_cell.length_b   1.000
_cell.length_c   1.000
_cell.angle_alpha   90.00
_cell.angle_beta   90.00
_cell.angle_gamma   90.00
#
_symmetry.space_group_name_H-M   'P 1'
#
loop_
_entity.id
_entity.type
_entity.pdbx_description
1 polymer ?
#
loop_
_entity_poly.entity_id
_entity_poly.type
_entity_poly.pdbx_seq_one_letter_code
_entity_poly.pdbx_strand_id
1 'polypeptide(L)'
;FLVLMTNVQSHNSVVTITDTILEALNIINIPVSAGISIYPDDAKSTDELLKFADMAMYQVKASGKNSSIFFEQLMHQQLLERLTLEEKIEKAIKNNYFQLYFQPQYDICSKGLRGFEALLRWHDKDLGWVRPDLFIPIAEDTMLIIPIGLWVIEKTFQTLEKWQKNYDFKGIISINVSPVQLKDPS
;
A
#
# COMPACT_ATOMS: atom_id res chain seq x y z
N PHE A 1 22.59 7.47 -2.58
CA PHE A 1 23.96 7.07 -2.98
C PHE A 1 23.87 6.23 -4.25
N LEU A 2 24.93 6.29 -5.07
CA LEU A 2 25.07 5.51 -6.30
C LEU A 2 26.37 4.71 -6.21
N VAL A 3 26.30 3.43 -6.59
CA VAL A 3 27.47 2.55 -6.72
C VAL A 3 27.52 2.05 -8.16
N LEU A 4 28.62 2.30 -8.84
CA LEU A 4 28.86 1.78 -10.20
C LEU A 4 29.82 0.60 -10.09
N MET A 5 29.35 -0.58 -10.52
CA MET A 5 30.17 -1.79 -10.62
C MET A 5 30.57 -2.00 -12.08
N THR A 6 31.85 -2.09 -12.36
CA THR A 6 32.38 -2.36 -13.71
C THR A 6 33.01 -3.75 -13.78
N ASN A 7 33.07 -4.31 -14.99
CA ASN A 7 33.64 -5.64 -15.23
C ASN A 7 32.96 -6.77 -14.46
N VAL A 8 31.64 -6.66 -14.30
CA VAL A 8 30.82 -7.67 -13.64
C VAL A 8 30.71 -8.89 -14.55
N GLN A 9 31.05 -10.08 -14.03
CA GLN A 9 31.06 -11.33 -14.81
C GLN A 9 29.71 -12.09 -14.76
N SER A 10 28.91 -11.86 -13.74
CA SER A 10 27.61 -12.53 -13.57
C SER A 10 26.70 -11.80 -12.60
N HIS A 11 25.39 -12.05 -12.66
CA HIS A 11 24.41 -11.57 -11.68
C HIS A 11 24.77 -11.99 -10.24
N ASN A 12 25.29 -13.21 -10.06
CA ASN A 12 25.71 -13.70 -8.74
C ASN A 12 26.85 -12.85 -8.14
N SER A 13 27.77 -12.36 -8.95
CA SER A 13 28.83 -11.46 -8.47
C SER A 13 28.27 -10.14 -7.95
N VAL A 14 27.22 -9.61 -8.60
CA VAL A 14 26.54 -8.40 -8.15
C VAL A 14 25.84 -8.65 -6.82
N VAL A 15 25.11 -9.75 -6.70
CA VAL A 15 24.43 -10.14 -5.45
C VAL A 15 25.44 -10.22 -4.30
N THR A 16 26.55 -10.95 -4.47
CA THR A 16 27.56 -11.11 -3.43
C THR A 16 28.16 -9.78 -2.95
N ILE A 17 28.47 -8.89 -3.90
CA ILE A 17 29.00 -7.55 -3.55
C ILE A 17 27.95 -6.71 -2.84
N THR A 18 26.71 -6.74 -3.33
CA THR A 18 25.62 -5.97 -2.74
C THR A 18 25.30 -6.45 -1.33
N ASP A 19 25.21 -7.77 -1.12
CA ASP A 19 24.97 -8.35 0.19
C ASP A 19 26.07 -7.98 1.18
N THR A 20 27.34 -8.02 0.75
CA THR A 20 28.49 -7.59 1.57
C THR A 20 28.34 -6.12 2.00
N ILE A 21 27.92 -5.23 1.10
CA ILE A 21 27.69 -3.82 1.41
C ILE A 21 26.52 -3.67 2.40
N LEU A 22 25.41 -4.38 2.17
CA LEU A 22 24.23 -4.31 3.04
C LEU A 22 24.54 -4.84 4.44
N GLU A 23 25.28 -5.95 4.54
CA GLU A 23 25.72 -6.51 5.82
C GLU A 23 26.62 -5.52 6.59
N ALA A 24 27.60 -4.93 5.91
CA ALA A 24 28.50 -3.94 6.53
C ALA A 24 27.74 -2.72 7.07
N LEU A 25 26.72 -2.24 6.34
CA LEU A 25 25.87 -1.12 6.76
C LEU A 25 24.92 -1.52 7.90
N ASN A 26 24.45 -2.75 7.90
CA ASN A 26 23.60 -3.27 8.96
C ASN A 26 24.33 -3.40 10.31
N ILE A 27 25.63 -3.76 10.29
CA ILE A 27 26.48 -3.83 11.49
C ILE A 27 26.50 -2.48 12.23
N ILE A 28 26.44 -1.37 11.49
CA ILE A 28 26.42 -0.01 12.05
C ILE A 28 25.01 0.56 12.20
N ASN A 29 23.98 -0.31 12.17
CA ASN A 29 22.55 0.02 12.28
C ASN A 29 22.04 1.04 11.25
N ILE A 30 22.56 0.99 10.02
CA ILE A 30 22.06 1.78 8.88
C ILE A 30 21.30 0.86 7.93
N PRO A 31 19.95 0.74 8.05
CA PRO A 31 19.16 -0.04 7.12
C PRO A 31 19.10 0.64 5.75
N VAL A 32 19.45 -0.10 4.70
CA VAL A 32 19.53 0.42 3.33
C VAL A 32 18.63 -0.42 2.40
N SER A 33 18.03 0.26 1.44
CA SER A 33 17.34 -0.38 0.32
C SER A 33 18.17 -0.14 -0.95
N ALA A 34 18.50 -1.21 -1.67
CA ALA A 34 19.27 -1.14 -2.90
C ALA A 34 18.46 -1.63 -4.08
N GLY A 35 18.40 -0.85 -5.14
CA GLY A 35 17.91 -1.26 -6.45
C GLY A 35 19.07 -1.45 -7.42
N ILE A 36 19.01 -2.49 -8.23
CA ILE A 36 20.07 -2.90 -9.14
C ILE A 36 19.54 -2.92 -10.56
N SER A 37 20.26 -2.30 -11.47
CA SER A 37 20.04 -2.41 -12.92
C SER A 37 21.33 -2.74 -13.63
N ILE A 38 21.25 -3.52 -14.71
CA ILE A 38 22.41 -4.06 -15.43
C ILE A 38 22.43 -3.58 -16.88
N TYR A 39 23.60 -3.10 -17.31
CA TYR A 39 23.85 -2.82 -18.70
C TYR A 39 24.53 -4.03 -19.38
N PRO A 40 24.16 -4.39 -20.62
CA PRO A 40 23.09 -3.79 -21.44
C PRO A 40 21.71 -4.46 -21.30
N ASP A 41 21.54 -5.34 -20.29
CA ASP A 41 20.38 -6.22 -20.18
C ASP A 41 19.10 -5.42 -19.87
N ASP A 42 19.15 -4.53 -18.89
CA ASP A 42 17.98 -3.75 -18.45
C ASP A 42 17.81 -2.45 -19.27
N ALA A 43 18.92 -1.78 -19.60
CA ALA A 43 18.88 -0.49 -20.26
C ALA A 43 20.05 -0.27 -21.22
N LYS A 44 19.90 0.69 -22.13
CA LYS A 44 20.91 1.04 -23.15
C LYS A 44 21.52 2.42 -22.95
N SER A 45 21.05 3.18 -21.97
CA SER A 45 21.56 4.49 -21.61
C SER A 45 21.79 4.63 -20.12
N THR A 46 22.66 5.56 -19.70
CA THR A 46 22.91 5.86 -18.30
C THR A 46 21.66 6.33 -17.58
N ASP A 47 20.87 7.18 -18.23
CA ASP A 47 19.64 7.72 -17.66
C ASP A 47 18.62 6.63 -17.38
N GLU A 48 18.47 5.68 -18.30
CA GLU A 48 17.60 4.51 -18.10
C GLU A 48 18.11 3.60 -16.98
N LEU A 49 19.43 3.34 -16.91
CA LEU A 49 20.00 2.55 -15.83
C LEU A 49 19.71 3.17 -14.46
N LEU A 50 19.95 4.46 -14.30
CA LEU A 50 19.66 5.17 -13.06
C LEU A 50 18.18 5.11 -12.70
N LYS A 51 17.33 5.38 -13.68
CA LYS A 51 15.88 5.29 -13.51
C LYS A 51 15.43 3.90 -13.06
N PHE A 52 15.93 2.86 -13.67
CA PHE A 52 15.53 1.47 -13.39
C PHE A 52 16.06 0.98 -12.04
N ALA A 53 17.29 1.36 -11.67
CA ALA A 53 17.82 1.11 -10.34
C ALA A 53 17.00 1.82 -9.24
N ASP A 54 16.59 3.07 -9.48
CA ASP A 54 15.75 3.83 -8.54
C ASP A 54 14.37 3.19 -8.37
N MET A 55 13.77 2.71 -9.46
CA MET A 55 12.50 1.98 -9.44
C MET A 55 12.60 0.68 -8.63
N ALA A 56 13.65 -0.11 -8.83
CA ALA A 56 13.91 -1.31 -8.04
C ALA A 56 14.11 -0.98 -6.56
N MET A 57 14.90 0.05 -6.23
CA MET A 57 15.09 0.52 -4.87
C MET A 57 13.75 0.94 -4.20
N TYR A 58 12.87 1.59 -4.94
CA TYR A 58 11.56 1.99 -4.41
C TYR A 58 10.71 0.77 -4.01
N GLN A 59 10.74 -0.30 -4.78
CA GLN A 59 10.08 -1.56 -4.44
C GLN A 59 10.61 -2.18 -3.13
N VAL A 60 11.94 -2.16 -2.94
CA VAL A 60 12.55 -2.62 -1.67
C VAL A 60 12.03 -1.79 -0.49
N LYS A 61 11.92 -0.47 -0.65
CA LYS A 61 11.37 0.39 0.41
C LYS A 61 9.93 0.06 0.78
N ALA A 62 9.11 -0.26 -0.22
CA ALA A 62 7.71 -0.65 -0.02
C ALA A 62 7.56 -2.03 0.65
N SER A 63 8.50 -2.96 0.42
CA SER A 63 8.45 -4.33 0.96
C SER A 63 9.12 -4.56 2.32
N GLY A 64 9.64 -3.50 2.98
CA GLY A 64 10.13 -3.61 4.36
C GLY A 64 11.58 -3.20 4.61
N LYS A 65 12.29 -2.71 3.59
CA LYS A 65 13.67 -2.19 3.67
C LYS A 65 14.74 -3.27 3.95
N ASN A 66 16.01 -2.84 3.96
CA ASN A 66 17.20 -3.63 4.28
C ASN A 66 17.42 -4.86 3.37
N SER A 67 17.19 -4.68 2.08
CA SER A 67 17.45 -5.70 1.06
C SER A 67 17.80 -5.07 -0.28
N SER A 68 18.14 -5.91 -1.25
CA SER A 68 18.37 -5.50 -2.64
C SER A 68 17.46 -6.25 -3.59
N ILE A 69 17.14 -5.66 -4.73
CA ILE A 69 16.41 -6.29 -5.81
C ILE A 69 16.92 -5.82 -7.16
N PHE A 70 16.96 -6.71 -8.13
CA PHE A 70 17.21 -6.34 -9.52
C PHE A 70 15.96 -5.72 -10.13
N PHE A 71 16.18 -4.80 -11.07
CA PHE A 71 15.11 -4.27 -11.89
C PHE A 71 14.47 -5.39 -12.72
N GLU A 72 13.15 -5.38 -12.74
CA GLU A 72 12.35 -6.21 -13.63
C GLU A 72 11.37 -5.31 -14.39
N GLN A 73 11.15 -5.58 -15.65
CA GLN A 73 10.30 -4.76 -16.50
C GLN A 73 8.85 -4.61 -15.96
N LEU A 74 8.39 -5.61 -15.21
CA LEU A 74 7.10 -5.60 -14.54
C LEU A 74 7.01 -4.50 -13.46
N MET A 75 8.14 -4.13 -12.84
CA MET A 75 8.19 -3.08 -11.80
C MET A 75 7.81 -1.71 -12.35
N HIS A 76 8.13 -1.43 -13.61
CA HIS A 76 7.71 -0.19 -14.26
C HIS A 76 6.18 -0.09 -14.36
N GLN A 77 5.55 -1.16 -14.77
CA GLN A 77 4.10 -1.23 -14.86
C GLN A 77 3.45 -1.09 -13.48
N GLN A 78 3.95 -1.80 -12.48
CA GLN A 78 3.46 -1.71 -11.10
C GLN A 78 3.58 -0.31 -10.51
N LEU A 79 4.68 0.39 -10.80
CA LEU A 79 4.85 1.78 -10.36
C LEU A 79 3.82 2.71 -11.02
N LEU A 80 3.59 2.58 -12.33
CA LEU A 80 2.58 3.38 -13.03
C LEU A 80 1.16 3.10 -12.52
N GLU A 81 0.84 1.84 -12.27
CA GLU A 81 -0.44 1.45 -11.68
C GLU A 81 -0.62 2.06 -10.28
N ARG A 82 0.43 2.03 -9.44
CA ARG A 82 0.43 2.65 -8.12
C ARG A 82 0.18 4.16 -8.18
N LEU A 83 0.92 4.88 -9.03
CA LEU A 83 0.76 6.33 -9.21
C LEU A 83 -0.66 6.68 -9.70
N THR A 84 -1.19 5.86 -10.61
CA THR A 84 -2.57 6.02 -11.10
C THR A 84 -3.59 5.82 -9.97
N LEU A 85 -3.40 4.80 -9.13
CA LEU A 85 -4.28 4.55 -7.99
C LEU A 85 -4.20 5.68 -6.96
N GLU A 86 -3.01 6.20 -6.66
CA GLU A 86 -2.81 7.31 -5.73
C GLU A 86 -3.61 8.56 -6.17
N GLU A 87 -3.47 8.98 -7.42
CA GLU A 87 -4.25 10.10 -7.98
C GLU A 87 -5.76 9.85 -7.92
N LYS A 88 -6.17 8.61 -8.19
CA LYS A 88 -7.59 8.24 -8.19
C LYS A 88 -8.18 8.15 -6.77
N ILE A 89 -7.39 7.75 -5.75
CA ILE A 89 -7.82 7.76 -4.34
C ILE A 89 -8.17 9.20 -3.91
N GLU A 90 -7.33 10.18 -4.22
CA GLU A 90 -7.65 11.58 -3.92
C GLU A 90 -8.97 12.04 -4.55
N LYS A 91 -9.19 11.68 -5.81
CA LYS A 91 -10.44 11.98 -6.51
C LYS A 91 -11.63 11.24 -5.89
N ALA A 92 -11.43 10.00 -5.44
CA ALA A 92 -12.48 9.20 -4.82
C ALA A 92 -12.96 9.79 -3.49
N ILE A 93 -12.04 10.35 -2.68
CA ILE A 93 -12.39 11.06 -1.44
C ILE A 93 -13.27 12.27 -1.77
N LYS A 94 -12.86 13.10 -2.72
CA LYS A 94 -13.56 14.34 -3.10
C LYS A 94 -14.94 14.09 -3.72
N ASN A 95 -15.11 12.99 -4.44
CA ASN A 95 -16.33 12.71 -5.24
C ASN A 95 -17.24 11.64 -4.60
N ASN A 96 -16.95 11.19 -3.37
CA ASN A 96 -17.73 10.16 -2.67
C ASN A 96 -17.85 8.83 -3.46
N TYR A 97 -16.75 8.37 -4.05
CA TYR A 97 -16.73 7.08 -4.78
C TYR A 97 -16.54 5.88 -3.84
N PHE A 98 -16.33 6.13 -2.54
CA PHE A 98 -16.31 5.10 -1.51
C PHE A 98 -17.72 4.71 -1.08
N GLN A 99 -17.87 3.45 -0.71
CA GLN A 99 -19.11 2.88 -0.21
C GLN A 99 -18.79 2.00 1.02
N LEU A 100 -19.75 1.87 1.95
CA LEU A 100 -19.65 0.91 3.03
C LEU A 100 -20.57 -0.27 2.76
N TYR A 101 -19.99 -1.47 2.82
CA TYR A 101 -20.72 -2.72 2.87
C TYR A 101 -20.71 -3.23 4.30
N PHE A 102 -21.81 -3.86 4.73
CA PHE A 102 -21.97 -4.31 6.09
C PHE A 102 -22.09 -5.83 6.11
N GLN A 103 -21.04 -6.48 6.66
CA GLN A 103 -21.04 -7.95 6.80
C GLN A 103 -21.61 -8.33 8.16
N PRO A 104 -22.65 -9.18 8.22
CA PRO A 104 -23.27 -9.57 9.48
C PRO A 104 -22.31 -10.44 10.31
N GLN A 105 -22.32 -10.19 11.62
CA GLN A 105 -21.60 -10.94 12.63
C GLN A 105 -22.59 -11.62 13.55
N TYR A 106 -22.45 -12.93 13.72
CA TYR A 106 -23.33 -13.73 14.58
C TYR A 106 -22.59 -14.21 15.81
N ASP A 107 -23.29 -14.24 16.92
CA ASP A 107 -22.80 -14.87 18.13
C ASP A 107 -22.80 -16.40 17.97
N ILE A 108 -21.68 -17.05 18.29
CA ILE A 108 -21.50 -18.49 18.07
C ILE A 108 -22.42 -19.33 18.96
N CYS A 109 -22.65 -18.87 20.19
CA CYS A 109 -23.43 -19.60 21.19
C CYS A 109 -24.94 -19.44 20.97
N SER A 110 -25.40 -18.19 20.88
CA SER A 110 -26.83 -17.87 20.71
C SER A 110 -27.29 -17.96 19.25
N LYS A 111 -26.36 -18.00 18.29
CA LYS A 111 -26.63 -17.88 16.84
C LYS A 111 -27.41 -16.63 16.46
N GLY A 112 -27.57 -15.70 17.38
CA GLY A 112 -28.22 -14.41 17.15
C GLY A 112 -27.32 -13.41 16.44
N LEU A 113 -27.93 -12.45 15.72
CA LEU A 113 -27.19 -11.36 15.11
C LEU A 113 -26.58 -10.48 16.21
N ARG A 114 -25.24 -10.38 16.27
CA ARG A 114 -24.49 -9.51 17.18
C ARG A 114 -24.37 -8.10 16.62
N GLY A 115 -24.16 -7.99 15.33
CA GLY A 115 -23.91 -6.73 14.67
C GLY A 115 -23.37 -6.87 13.26
N PHE A 116 -22.65 -5.89 12.80
CA PHE A 116 -22.06 -5.87 11.46
C PHE A 116 -20.64 -5.37 11.50
N GLU A 117 -19.84 -5.76 10.51
CA GLU A 117 -18.56 -5.15 10.20
C GLU A 117 -18.73 -4.23 8.98
N ALA A 118 -18.33 -2.95 9.14
CA ALA A 118 -18.32 -2.00 8.04
C ALA A 118 -17.05 -2.19 7.21
N LEU A 119 -17.23 -2.56 5.97
CA LEU A 119 -16.17 -2.87 5.03
C LEU A 119 -16.13 -1.81 3.93
N LEU A 120 -15.01 -1.12 3.83
CA LEU A 120 -14.78 -0.11 2.80
C LEU A 120 -14.74 -0.76 1.41
N ARG A 121 -15.45 -0.16 0.47
CA ARG A 121 -15.45 -0.53 -0.95
C ARG A 121 -15.22 0.72 -1.78
N TRP A 122 -14.48 0.57 -2.86
CA TRP A 122 -14.21 1.64 -3.80
C TRP A 122 -14.64 1.22 -5.21
N HIS A 123 -15.51 2.02 -5.81
CA HIS A 123 -15.90 1.87 -7.20
C HIS A 123 -15.48 3.10 -7.99
N ASP A 124 -14.44 2.95 -8.82
CA ASP A 124 -13.97 3.98 -9.74
C ASP A 124 -14.69 3.83 -11.09
N LYS A 125 -14.94 4.97 -11.74
CA LYS A 125 -15.67 4.99 -13.02
C LYS A 125 -14.92 4.32 -14.18
N ASP A 126 -13.57 4.34 -14.14
CA ASP A 126 -12.72 3.81 -15.19
C ASP A 126 -12.18 2.41 -14.83
N LEU A 127 -11.86 2.18 -13.55
CA LEU A 127 -11.29 0.92 -13.06
C LEU A 127 -12.35 -0.08 -12.58
N GLY A 128 -13.60 0.36 -12.38
CA GLY A 128 -14.64 -0.46 -11.75
C GLY A 128 -14.37 -0.67 -10.26
N TRP A 129 -14.63 -1.88 -9.76
CA TRP A 129 -14.39 -2.24 -8.36
C TRP A 129 -12.89 -2.41 -8.10
N VAL A 130 -12.33 -1.54 -7.26
CA VAL A 130 -10.94 -1.61 -6.81
C VAL A 130 -10.87 -2.35 -5.48
N ARG A 131 -10.00 -3.37 -5.42
CA ARG A 131 -9.86 -4.23 -4.24
C ARG A 131 -9.19 -3.48 -3.09
N PRO A 132 -9.67 -3.67 -1.83
CA PRO A 132 -9.09 -3.02 -0.65
C PRO A 132 -7.60 -3.30 -0.45
N ASP A 133 -7.15 -4.52 -0.72
CA ASP A 133 -5.75 -4.93 -0.59
C ASP A 133 -4.81 -4.22 -1.57
N LEU A 134 -5.33 -3.60 -2.64
CA LEU A 134 -4.57 -2.78 -3.57
C LEU A 134 -4.49 -1.32 -3.14
N PHE A 135 -5.60 -0.72 -2.69
CA PHE A 135 -5.61 0.71 -2.44
C PHE A 135 -5.36 1.12 -0.98
N ILE A 136 -5.67 0.25 -0.01
CA ILE A 136 -5.43 0.58 1.40
C ILE A 136 -3.95 0.79 1.70
N PRO A 137 -3.00 -0.07 1.26
CA PRO A 137 -1.59 0.17 1.48
C PRO A 137 -1.10 1.49 0.86
N ILE A 138 -1.60 1.84 -0.32
CA ILE A 138 -1.26 3.10 -0.97
C ILE A 138 -1.80 4.29 -0.15
N ALA A 139 -3.04 4.19 0.33
CA ALA A 139 -3.64 5.23 1.17
C ALA A 139 -2.90 5.38 2.52
N GLU A 140 -2.36 4.31 3.08
CA GLU A 140 -1.54 4.34 4.30
C GLU A 140 -0.20 5.03 4.05
N ASP A 141 0.51 4.65 2.99
CA ASP A 141 1.82 5.22 2.63
C ASP A 141 1.73 6.72 2.29
N THR A 142 0.60 7.15 1.71
CA THR A 142 0.35 8.55 1.31
C THR A 142 -0.41 9.37 2.37
N MET A 143 -0.70 8.79 3.51
CA MET A 143 -1.52 9.39 4.58
C MET A 143 -2.99 9.67 4.19
N LEU A 144 -3.41 9.28 3.00
CA LEU A 144 -4.80 9.43 2.54
C LEU A 144 -5.77 8.51 3.32
N ILE A 145 -5.25 7.52 4.04
CA ILE A 145 -6.05 6.67 4.93
C ILE A 145 -6.72 7.47 6.05
N ILE A 146 -6.15 8.63 6.45
CA ILE A 146 -6.70 9.48 7.51
C ILE A 146 -8.05 10.07 7.08
N PRO A 147 -8.15 10.86 5.99
CA PRO A 147 -9.44 11.38 5.54
C PRO A 147 -10.43 10.28 5.14
N ILE A 148 -9.96 9.14 4.60
CA ILE A 148 -10.81 7.98 4.32
C ILE A 148 -11.40 7.44 5.63
N GLY A 149 -10.58 7.26 6.66
CA GLY A 149 -11.02 6.73 7.95
C GLY A 149 -12.03 7.64 8.64
N LEU A 150 -11.83 8.94 8.61
CA LEU A 150 -12.82 9.92 9.11
C LEU A 150 -14.15 9.79 8.36
N TRP A 151 -14.12 9.66 7.05
CA TRP A 151 -15.31 9.42 6.25
C TRP A 151 -16.00 8.10 6.62
N VAL A 152 -15.24 7.01 6.83
CA VAL A 152 -15.77 5.70 7.26
C VAL A 152 -16.47 5.83 8.62
N ILE A 153 -15.84 6.50 9.58
CA ILE A 153 -16.41 6.74 10.92
C ILE A 153 -17.73 7.49 10.79
N GLU A 154 -17.73 8.63 10.10
CA GLU A 154 -18.92 9.47 9.91
C GLU A 154 -20.06 8.68 9.27
N LYS A 155 -19.80 7.97 8.17
CA LYS A 155 -20.81 7.16 7.45
C LYS A 155 -21.34 6.01 8.28
N THR A 156 -20.48 5.40 9.10
CA THR A 156 -20.87 4.33 10.01
C THR A 156 -21.83 4.86 11.09
N PHE A 157 -21.52 6.01 11.71
CA PHE A 157 -22.41 6.62 12.69
C PHE A 157 -23.76 7.02 12.09
N GLN A 158 -23.76 7.65 10.91
CA GLN A 158 -25.00 8.00 10.18
C GLN A 158 -25.85 6.75 9.90
N THR A 159 -25.21 5.63 9.56
CA THR A 159 -25.89 4.38 9.29
C THR A 159 -26.46 3.76 10.56
N LEU A 160 -25.68 3.76 11.64
CA LEU A 160 -26.08 3.24 12.95
C LEU A 160 -27.32 4.00 13.48
N GLU A 161 -27.27 5.33 13.45
CA GLU A 161 -28.39 6.18 13.84
C GLU A 161 -29.67 5.86 13.04
N LYS A 162 -29.51 5.75 11.71
CA LYS A 162 -30.62 5.40 10.82
C LYS A 162 -31.21 4.03 11.14
N TRP A 163 -30.36 3.03 11.43
CA TRP A 163 -30.80 1.68 11.75
C TRP A 163 -31.46 1.61 13.13
N GLN A 164 -30.93 2.31 14.12
CA GLN A 164 -31.58 2.42 15.45
C GLN A 164 -32.97 3.04 15.34
N LYS A 165 -33.09 4.14 14.58
CA LYS A 165 -34.33 4.87 14.43
C LYS A 165 -35.40 4.10 13.63
N ASN A 166 -34.99 3.43 12.55
CA ASN A 166 -35.96 2.85 11.60
C ASN A 166 -36.24 1.36 11.85
N TYR A 167 -35.33 0.65 12.53
CA TYR A 167 -35.39 -0.82 12.68
C TYR A 167 -35.18 -1.28 14.12
N ASP A 168 -35.13 -0.36 15.10
CA ASP A 168 -34.82 -0.66 16.52
C ASP A 168 -33.53 -1.51 16.66
N PHE A 169 -32.54 -1.28 15.80
CA PHE A 169 -31.28 -2.02 15.82
C PHE A 169 -30.50 -1.73 17.09
N LYS A 170 -30.19 -2.80 17.87
CA LYS A 170 -29.46 -2.73 19.16
C LYS A 170 -28.08 -3.35 19.11
N GLY A 171 -27.65 -3.78 17.91
CA GLY A 171 -26.33 -4.36 17.70
C GLY A 171 -25.24 -3.32 17.59
N ILE A 172 -24.04 -3.80 17.33
CA ILE A 172 -22.84 -2.99 17.13
C ILE A 172 -22.45 -2.94 15.66
N ILE A 173 -21.72 -1.91 15.26
CA ILE A 173 -21.03 -1.88 13.97
C ILE A 173 -19.53 -1.73 14.27
N SER A 174 -18.74 -2.72 13.86
CA SER A 174 -17.28 -2.68 13.95
C SER A 174 -16.71 -1.98 12.72
N ILE A 175 -15.63 -1.21 12.91
CA ILE A 175 -14.85 -0.59 11.85
C ILE A 175 -13.40 -1.01 11.94
N ASN A 176 -12.70 -1.10 10.80
CA ASN A 176 -11.26 -1.31 10.74
C ASN A 176 -10.56 0.06 10.80
N VAL A 177 -9.57 0.18 11.66
CA VAL A 177 -8.76 1.40 11.83
C VAL A 177 -7.30 1.08 11.53
N SER A 178 -6.67 1.86 10.66
CA SER A 178 -5.25 1.71 10.35
C SER A 178 -4.37 2.18 11.51
N PRO A 179 -3.23 1.51 11.77
CA PRO A 179 -2.22 2.01 12.72
C PRO A 179 -1.70 3.42 12.36
N VAL A 180 -1.75 3.80 11.10
CA VAL A 180 -1.37 5.15 10.64
C VAL A 180 -2.30 6.21 11.21
N GLN A 181 -3.60 5.94 11.24
CA GLN A 181 -4.60 6.86 11.81
C GLN A 181 -4.42 7.06 13.31
N LEU A 182 -3.98 6.01 14.05
CA LEU A 182 -3.77 6.09 15.49
C LEU A 182 -2.54 6.90 15.90
N LYS A 183 -1.63 7.16 14.96
CA LYS A 183 -0.43 7.96 15.18
C LYS A 183 -0.62 9.44 14.84
N ASP A 184 -1.71 9.78 14.19
CA ASP A 184 -2.05 11.17 13.85
C ASP A 184 -2.64 11.86 15.10
N PRO A 185 -2.05 12.97 15.57
CA PRO A 185 -2.53 13.70 16.73
C PRO A 185 -3.74 14.60 16.46
N SER A 186 -4.26 14.69 15.23
CA SER A 186 -5.37 15.56 14.82
C SER A 186 -6.75 14.99 15.10
#